data_707bc7d36de85491de13f5bfa5da9dff
#
_entry.id   707bc7d36de85491de13f5bfa5da9dff
#
_cell.length_a   1.000
_cell.length_b   1.000
_cell.length_c   1.000
_cell.angle_alpha   90.00
_cell.angle_beta   90.00
_cell.angle_gamma   90.00
#
_symmetry.space_group_name_H-M   'P 1'
#
loop_
_entity.id
_entity.type
_entity.pdbx_description
1 polymer ?
#
loop_
_entity_poly.entity_id
_entity_poly.type
_entity_poly.pdbx_seq_one_letter_code
_entity_poly.pdbx_strand_id
1 'polypeptide(L)'
;MSWVNKHKLPAIKAIKHNNQLYLTIDNLWNALHSTFNTALHCWVDINILDEIVDKSSSSWTLFSKEEFKSAITNCNNSSTPGLDKLSWSHLKIILKDDVCLSNLISIANTYIDLGYWPSYFKRSTTVIIPKPNKQLYDSSKSFRPIVLLNTVGKLIEKVIGKRLQFLTALNNFIYSSQLESLKFKSMTDIGIALTHIIHSDWVKNLSSSTLVFNIA
;
A
#
# COMPACT_ATOMS: atom_id res chain seq x y z
N MET A 1 7.18 3.46 -18.01
CA MET A 1 8.26 2.65 -17.35
C MET A 1 9.62 2.88 -17.99
N SER A 2 10.04 4.13 -18.20
CA SER A 2 11.35 4.45 -18.83
C SER A 2 12.54 4.17 -17.91
N TRP A 3 12.34 4.07 -16.61
CA TRP A 3 13.40 3.82 -15.62
C TRP A 3 13.88 2.36 -15.56
N VAL A 4 13.04 1.41 -16.00
CA VAL A 4 13.40 -0.02 -16.03
C VAL A 4 14.34 -0.35 -17.20
N ASN A 5 14.25 0.40 -18.29
CA ASN A 5 15.01 0.12 -19.52
C ASN A 5 16.38 0.81 -19.58
N LYS A 6 16.71 1.75 -18.71
CA LYS A 6 17.95 2.53 -18.79
C LYS A 6 19.11 2.01 -17.94
N HIS A 7 18.86 1.14 -16.97
CA HIS A 7 19.90 0.55 -16.15
C HIS A 7 19.68 -0.96 -16.07
N LYS A 8 20.67 -1.75 -16.54
CA LYS A 8 20.71 -3.18 -16.19
C LYS A 8 20.72 -3.25 -14.66
N LEU A 9 19.63 -3.72 -14.09
CA LEU A 9 19.56 -3.91 -12.64
C LEU A 9 20.67 -4.89 -12.24
N PRO A 10 21.47 -4.58 -11.21
CA PRO A 10 22.52 -5.48 -10.77
C PRO A 10 21.86 -6.80 -10.33
N ALA A 11 22.38 -7.91 -10.82
CA ALA A 11 21.98 -9.21 -10.30
C ALA A 11 22.37 -9.29 -8.81
N ILE A 12 21.50 -9.84 -8.00
CA ILE A 12 21.82 -10.10 -6.59
C ILE A 12 22.87 -11.21 -6.57
N LYS A 13 24.13 -10.84 -6.37
CA LYS A 13 25.24 -11.80 -6.34
C LYS A 13 25.56 -12.29 -4.94
N ALA A 14 25.48 -11.40 -3.96
CA ALA A 14 25.77 -11.67 -2.57
C ALA A 14 25.10 -10.62 -1.69
N ILE A 15 24.67 -10.99 -0.50
CA ILE A 15 24.15 -10.08 0.52
C ILE A 15 24.93 -10.34 1.81
N LYS A 16 25.40 -9.26 2.43
CA LYS A 16 25.95 -9.29 3.80
C LYS A 16 24.84 -9.01 4.79
N HIS A 17 24.54 -9.97 5.66
CA HIS A 17 23.55 -9.86 6.71
C HIS A 17 24.14 -10.40 8.00
N ASN A 18 24.02 -9.67 9.11
CA ASN A 18 24.59 -10.04 10.41
C ASN A 18 26.08 -10.44 10.33
N ASN A 19 26.89 -9.68 9.61
CA ASN A 19 28.32 -9.93 9.34
C ASN A 19 28.65 -11.21 8.57
N GLN A 20 27.66 -11.93 8.08
CA GLN A 20 27.83 -13.12 7.27
C GLN A 20 27.49 -12.85 5.80
N LEU A 21 28.26 -13.44 4.89
CA LEU A 21 28.05 -13.31 3.44
C LEU A 21 27.21 -14.48 2.93
N TYR A 22 26.10 -14.16 2.28
CA TYR A 22 25.17 -15.13 1.70
C TYR A 22 25.32 -15.13 0.19
N LEU A 23 25.64 -16.29 -0.38
CA LEU A 23 25.96 -16.48 -1.80
C LEU A 23 24.97 -17.42 -2.50
N THR A 24 24.40 -18.37 -1.78
CA THR A 24 23.45 -19.33 -2.34
C THR A 24 22.03 -18.77 -2.34
N ILE A 25 21.18 -19.23 -3.27
CA ILE A 25 19.79 -18.76 -3.42
C ILE A 25 19.02 -18.93 -2.11
N ASP A 26 19.16 -20.06 -1.44
CA ASP A 26 18.45 -20.33 -0.17
C ASP A 26 18.90 -19.40 0.95
N ASN A 27 20.20 -19.16 1.06
CA ASN A 27 20.75 -18.25 2.05
C ASN A 27 20.38 -16.78 1.75
N LEU A 28 20.39 -16.38 0.48
CA LEU A 28 19.93 -15.07 0.05
C LEU A 28 18.45 -14.88 0.37
N TRP A 29 17.63 -15.91 0.13
CA TRP A 29 16.21 -15.89 0.48
C TRP A 29 16.03 -15.69 1.99
N ASN A 30 16.73 -16.44 2.81
CA ASN A 30 16.64 -16.34 4.26
C ASN A 30 17.04 -14.94 4.77
N ALA A 31 18.11 -14.36 4.23
CA ALA A 31 18.56 -13.01 4.59
C ALA A 31 17.53 -11.94 4.20
N LEU A 32 16.93 -12.04 3.02
CA LEU A 32 15.91 -11.10 2.55
C LEU A 32 14.61 -11.31 3.33
N HIS A 33 14.19 -12.55 3.54
CA HIS A 33 12.96 -12.89 4.25
C HIS A 33 13.00 -12.42 5.71
N SER A 34 14.10 -12.66 6.43
CA SER A 34 14.28 -12.18 7.80
C SER A 34 14.29 -10.65 7.91
N THR A 35 14.80 -9.96 6.89
CA THR A 35 14.82 -8.49 6.87
C THR A 35 13.45 -7.87 6.60
N PHE A 36 12.68 -8.48 5.69
CA PHE A 36 11.42 -7.88 5.19
C PHE A 36 10.17 -8.46 5.85
N ASN A 37 10.30 -9.55 6.58
CA ASN A 37 9.18 -10.23 7.21
C ASN A 37 9.35 -10.29 8.74
N THR A 38 9.69 -9.18 9.34
CA THR A 38 9.90 -9.03 10.79
C THR A 38 8.64 -9.34 11.59
N ALA A 39 7.46 -9.16 10.98
CA ALA A 39 6.17 -9.42 11.62
C ALA A 39 5.89 -10.90 11.95
N LEU A 40 6.63 -11.85 11.35
CA LEU A 40 6.46 -13.29 11.66
C LEU A 40 6.70 -13.63 13.13
N HIS A 41 7.44 -12.82 13.86
CA HIS A 41 7.78 -13.01 15.26
C HIS A 41 7.16 -11.94 16.17
N CYS A 42 6.36 -11.03 15.61
CA CYS A 42 5.66 -10.05 16.44
C CYS A 42 4.48 -10.74 17.14
N TRP A 43 4.45 -10.54 18.46
CA TRP A 43 3.26 -10.89 19.24
C TRP A 43 2.10 -9.99 18.77
N VAL A 44 1.01 -10.61 18.38
CA VAL A 44 -0.22 -9.90 18.01
C VAL A 44 -1.18 -10.04 19.17
N ASP A 45 -1.53 -8.93 19.80
CA ASP A 45 -2.62 -8.92 20.77
C ASP A 45 -3.94 -9.03 20.03
N ILE A 46 -4.51 -10.23 20.04
CA ILE A 46 -5.80 -10.50 19.40
C ILE A 46 -6.97 -9.85 20.17
N ASN A 47 -6.77 -9.49 21.43
CA ASN A 47 -7.80 -8.89 22.28
C ASN A 47 -7.95 -7.39 22.02
N ILE A 48 -7.04 -6.77 21.24
CA ILE A 48 -7.11 -5.34 20.93
C ILE A 48 -8.42 -4.96 20.23
N LEU A 49 -9.06 -5.92 19.56
CA LEU A 49 -10.35 -5.73 18.92
C LEU A 49 -11.51 -5.75 19.93
N ASP A 50 -11.34 -6.43 21.06
CA ASP A 50 -12.35 -6.54 22.12
C ASP A 50 -12.44 -5.22 22.93
N GLU A 51 -11.38 -4.42 22.93
CA GLU A 51 -11.32 -3.10 23.53
C GLU A 51 -12.01 -2.03 22.68
N ILE A 52 -12.30 -2.32 21.42
CA ILE A 52 -13.06 -1.42 20.55
C ILE A 52 -14.51 -1.47 20.98
N VAL A 53 -14.88 -0.51 21.84
CA VAL A 53 -16.27 -0.30 22.24
C VAL A 53 -17.12 -0.17 20.99
N ASP A 54 -18.15 -0.99 20.90
CA ASP A 54 -19.13 -1.03 19.81
C ASP A 54 -19.82 0.33 19.69
N LYS A 55 -19.15 1.27 19.02
CA LYS A 55 -19.78 2.54 18.66
C LYS A 55 -20.73 2.23 17.54
N SER A 56 -22.00 2.39 17.81
CA SER A 56 -23.14 2.29 16.90
C SER A 56 -22.77 1.93 15.46
N SER A 57 -23.01 0.67 15.10
CA SER A 57 -22.74 0.17 13.75
C SER A 57 -23.44 1.05 12.71
N SER A 58 -22.69 1.87 12.00
CA SER A 58 -23.25 2.46 10.79
C SER A 58 -23.43 1.33 9.78
N SER A 59 -24.65 1.15 9.28
CA SER A 59 -24.94 0.12 8.30
C SER A 59 -24.03 0.30 7.08
N TRP A 60 -23.26 -0.73 6.76
CA TRP A 60 -22.45 -0.73 5.54
C TRP A 60 -23.39 -0.86 4.33
N THR A 61 -23.43 0.16 3.48
CA THR A 61 -24.21 0.11 2.25
C THR A 61 -23.56 -0.81 1.23
N LEU A 62 -24.38 -1.54 0.45
CA LEU A 62 -23.87 -2.41 -0.62
C LEU A 62 -23.05 -1.62 -1.66
N PHE A 63 -22.08 -2.27 -2.25
CA PHE A 63 -21.29 -1.69 -3.34
C PHE A 63 -22.15 -1.48 -4.57
N SER A 64 -21.92 -0.35 -5.26
CA SER A 64 -22.59 -0.02 -6.51
C SER A 64 -21.72 -0.33 -7.74
N LYS A 65 -22.36 -0.38 -8.92
CA LYS A 65 -21.65 -0.53 -10.21
C LYS A 65 -20.73 0.66 -10.49
N GLU A 66 -21.14 1.85 -10.10
CA GLU A 66 -20.43 3.10 -10.31
C GLU A 66 -19.11 3.12 -9.54
N GLU A 67 -19.11 2.62 -8.30
CA GLU A 67 -17.89 2.51 -7.49
C GLU A 67 -16.85 1.61 -8.16
N PHE A 68 -17.27 0.43 -8.65
CA PHE A 68 -16.38 -0.49 -9.36
C PHE A 68 -15.89 0.10 -10.69
N LYS A 69 -16.78 0.67 -11.50
CA LYS A 69 -16.42 1.34 -12.77
C LYS A 69 -15.43 2.49 -12.53
N SER A 70 -15.67 3.32 -11.51
CA SER A 70 -14.74 4.40 -11.12
C SER A 70 -13.40 3.87 -10.60
N ALA A 71 -13.40 2.76 -9.85
CA ALA A 71 -12.16 2.19 -9.34
C ALA A 71 -11.28 1.62 -10.44
N ILE A 72 -11.85 0.91 -11.41
CA ILE A 72 -11.10 0.26 -12.48
C ILE A 72 -10.58 1.23 -13.54
N THR A 73 -11.32 2.30 -13.84
CA THR A 73 -10.94 3.29 -14.86
C THR A 73 -9.56 3.88 -14.58
N ASN A 74 -9.26 4.17 -13.33
CA ASN A 74 -8.01 4.78 -12.89
C ASN A 74 -6.85 3.79 -12.68
N CYS A 75 -7.00 2.52 -13.11
CA CYS A 75 -5.96 1.52 -12.99
C CYS A 75 -5.04 1.51 -14.22
N ASN A 76 -3.72 1.48 -13.97
CA ASN A 76 -2.74 1.45 -15.05
C ASN A 76 -2.67 0.04 -15.66
N ASN A 77 -2.90 -0.04 -16.98
CA ASN A 77 -2.90 -1.31 -17.73
C ASN A 77 -1.54 -2.02 -17.72
N SER A 78 -0.44 -1.29 -17.55
CA SER A 78 0.93 -1.82 -17.55
C SER A 78 1.40 -2.32 -16.17
N SER A 79 0.54 -2.29 -15.15
CA SER A 79 0.88 -2.84 -13.83
C SER A 79 1.04 -4.35 -13.89
N THR A 80 2.06 -4.86 -13.22
CA THR A 80 2.34 -6.30 -13.15
C THR A 80 1.23 -7.02 -12.38
N PRO A 81 0.63 -8.09 -12.94
CA PRO A 81 -0.38 -8.89 -12.26
C PRO A 81 0.21 -9.72 -11.12
N GLY A 82 -0.65 -10.27 -10.27
CA GLY A 82 -0.30 -11.26 -9.27
C GLY A 82 -0.22 -12.68 -9.82
N LEU A 83 -0.41 -13.67 -8.95
CA LEU A 83 -0.42 -15.10 -9.29
C LEU A 83 -1.54 -15.48 -10.26
N ASP A 84 -2.62 -14.72 -10.29
CA ASP A 84 -3.76 -14.89 -11.20
C ASP A 84 -3.42 -14.58 -12.66
N LYS A 85 -2.29 -13.94 -12.93
CA LYS A 85 -1.85 -13.47 -14.25
C LYS A 85 -2.86 -12.54 -14.95
N LEU A 86 -3.88 -12.07 -14.25
CA LEU A 86 -4.86 -11.12 -14.76
C LEU A 86 -4.29 -9.70 -14.70
N SER A 87 -4.15 -9.06 -15.86
CA SER A 87 -3.79 -7.65 -15.92
C SER A 87 -5.03 -6.76 -15.77
N TRP A 88 -4.83 -5.49 -15.46
CA TRP A 88 -5.93 -4.51 -15.44
C TRP A 88 -6.62 -4.39 -16.80
N SER A 89 -5.89 -4.57 -17.91
CA SER A 89 -6.49 -4.57 -19.26
C SER A 89 -7.47 -5.72 -19.43
N HIS A 90 -7.13 -6.94 -19.00
CA HIS A 90 -8.05 -8.08 -19.04
C HIS A 90 -9.30 -7.81 -18.20
N LEU A 91 -9.11 -7.34 -16.98
CA LEU A 91 -10.23 -7.09 -16.07
C LEU A 91 -11.15 -5.97 -16.59
N LYS A 92 -10.58 -4.92 -17.21
CA LYS A 92 -11.37 -3.86 -17.87
C LYS A 92 -12.24 -4.39 -19.02
N ILE A 93 -11.76 -5.40 -19.75
CA ILE A 93 -12.54 -6.02 -20.83
C ILE A 93 -13.66 -6.89 -20.25
N ILE A 94 -13.33 -7.75 -19.27
CA ILE A 94 -14.30 -8.65 -18.63
C ILE A 94 -15.44 -7.86 -17.97
N LEU A 95 -15.12 -6.78 -17.28
CA LEU A 95 -16.11 -5.98 -16.54
C LEU A 95 -16.86 -4.94 -17.40
N LYS A 96 -16.67 -4.95 -18.74
CA LYS A 96 -17.60 -4.29 -19.66
C LYS A 96 -18.93 -5.03 -19.73
N ASP A 97 -18.91 -6.36 -19.56
CA ASP A 97 -20.12 -7.14 -19.44
C ASP A 97 -20.79 -6.88 -18.08
N ASP A 98 -22.05 -6.48 -18.14
CA ASP A 98 -22.82 -6.11 -16.94
C ASP A 98 -23.13 -7.32 -16.03
N VAL A 99 -23.19 -8.54 -16.59
CA VAL A 99 -23.41 -9.77 -15.80
C VAL A 99 -22.15 -10.07 -15.01
N CYS A 100 -20.99 -10.04 -15.65
CA CYS A 100 -19.70 -10.24 -14.98
C CYS A 100 -19.48 -9.21 -13.86
N LEU A 101 -19.78 -7.95 -14.14
CA LEU A 101 -19.66 -6.87 -13.15
C LEU A 101 -20.61 -7.08 -11.96
N SER A 102 -21.88 -7.43 -12.23
CA SER A 102 -22.87 -7.66 -11.18
C SER A 102 -22.50 -8.85 -10.29
N ASN A 103 -21.99 -9.93 -10.88
CA ASN A 103 -21.52 -11.11 -10.14
C ASN A 103 -20.32 -10.75 -9.23
N LEU A 104 -19.36 -9.99 -9.75
CA LEU A 104 -18.22 -9.53 -8.94
C LEU A 104 -18.67 -8.67 -7.77
N ILE A 105 -19.62 -7.77 -7.96
CA ILE A 105 -20.17 -6.90 -6.91
C ILE A 105 -20.89 -7.74 -5.85
N SER A 106 -21.71 -8.74 -6.27
CA SER A 106 -22.37 -9.64 -5.34
C SER A 106 -21.38 -10.41 -4.47
N ILE A 107 -20.30 -10.93 -5.09
CA ILE A 107 -19.21 -11.61 -4.38
C ILE A 107 -18.53 -10.66 -3.39
N ALA A 108 -18.24 -9.44 -3.80
CA ALA A 108 -17.58 -8.46 -2.93
C ALA A 108 -18.47 -8.08 -1.74
N ASN A 109 -19.77 -7.88 -1.95
CA ASN A 109 -20.73 -7.61 -0.88
C ASN A 109 -20.83 -8.79 0.10
N THR A 110 -20.88 -10.02 -0.42
CA THR A 110 -20.89 -11.23 0.44
C THR A 110 -19.62 -11.33 1.30
N TYR A 111 -18.45 -10.97 0.77
CA TYR A 111 -17.22 -10.99 1.57
C TYR A 111 -17.24 -9.97 2.70
N ILE A 112 -17.83 -8.80 2.49
CA ILE A 112 -17.97 -7.79 3.53
C ILE A 112 -19.00 -8.23 4.59
N ASP A 113 -20.16 -8.74 4.15
CA ASP A 113 -21.22 -9.21 5.03
C ASP A 113 -20.76 -10.34 5.96
N LEU A 114 -19.99 -11.29 5.41
CA LEU A 114 -19.44 -12.41 6.16
C LEU A 114 -18.18 -12.06 6.97
N GLY A 115 -17.61 -10.88 6.80
CA GLY A 115 -16.32 -10.53 7.39
C GLY A 115 -15.20 -11.48 6.92
N TYR A 116 -15.35 -12.10 5.75
CA TYR A 116 -14.46 -13.13 5.25
C TYR A 116 -13.66 -12.66 4.03
N TRP A 117 -12.33 -12.78 4.11
CA TRP A 117 -11.43 -12.51 2.98
C TRP A 117 -10.81 -13.83 2.50
N PRO A 118 -11.06 -14.26 1.26
CA PRO A 118 -10.58 -15.55 0.74
C PRO A 118 -9.06 -15.69 0.81
N SER A 119 -8.60 -16.88 1.19
CA SER A 119 -7.17 -17.19 1.25
C SER A 119 -6.46 -17.01 -0.09
N TYR A 120 -7.18 -17.18 -1.21
CA TYR A 120 -6.67 -16.94 -2.55
C TYR A 120 -6.21 -15.48 -2.76
N PHE A 121 -6.92 -14.50 -2.23
CA PHE A 121 -6.53 -13.09 -2.32
C PHE A 121 -5.43 -12.69 -1.33
N LYS A 122 -5.21 -13.52 -0.29
CA LYS A 122 -4.11 -13.32 0.68
C LYS A 122 -2.76 -13.82 0.15
N ARG A 123 -2.75 -14.62 -0.93
CA ARG A 123 -1.53 -15.12 -1.55
C ARG A 123 -0.91 -14.03 -2.42
N SER A 124 0.41 -13.88 -2.31
CA SER A 124 1.16 -12.91 -3.07
C SER A 124 2.47 -13.48 -3.60
N THR A 125 3.01 -12.83 -4.62
CA THR A 125 4.39 -13.05 -5.06
C THR A 125 5.20 -11.81 -4.69
N THR A 126 6.31 -12.01 -3.99
CA THR A 126 7.23 -10.91 -3.67
C THR A 126 8.37 -10.87 -4.67
N VAL A 127 8.55 -9.73 -5.31
CA VAL A 127 9.67 -9.44 -6.21
C VAL A 127 10.62 -8.47 -5.53
N ILE A 128 11.89 -8.82 -5.47
CA ILE A 128 12.92 -7.99 -4.84
C ILE A 128 13.54 -7.09 -5.91
N ILE A 129 13.44 -5.78 -5.71
CA ILE A 129 13.95 -4.77 -6.64
C ILE A 129 15.04 -3.93 -5.96
N PRO A 130 16.21 -3.69 -6.60
CA PRO A 130 17.23 -2.82 -6.04
C PRO A 130 16.73 -1.37 -5.97
N LYS A 131 17.05 -0.68 -4.88
CA LYS A 131 16.79 0.76 -4.74
C LYS A 131 17.68 1.53 -5.72
N PRO A 132 17.15 2.55 -6.40
CA PRO A 132 17.99 3.36 -7.30
C PRO A 132 19.05 4.13 -6.52
N ASN A 133 20.16 4.43 -7.21
CA ASN A 133 21.24 5.31 -6.73
C ASN A 133 21.94 4.84 -5.44
N LYS A 134 22.01 3.53 -5.18
CA LYS A 134 22.85 2.97 -4.14
C LYS A 134 24.25 2.70 -4.68
N GLN A 135 25.29 3.05 -3.91
CA GLN A 135 26.69 2.79 -4.26
C GLN A 135 27.02 1.30 -4.22
N LEU A 136 26.45 0.59 -3.23
CA LEU A 136 26.65 -0.85 -3.02
C LEU A 136 25.30 -1.56 -2.83
N TYR A 137 25.23 -2.78 -3.35
CA TYR A 137 24.08 -3.68 -3.25
C TYR A 137 24.43 -4.96 -2.49
N ASP A 138 25.21 -4.82 -1.45
CA ASP A 138 25.70 -5.89 -0.57
C ASP A 138 24.82 -6.12 0.66
N SER A 139 23.89 -5.19 0.94
CA SER A 139 22.98 -5.26 2.08
C SER A 139 21.53 -5.49 1.63
N SER A 140 20.77 -6.29 2.39
CA SER A 140 19.33 -6.46 2.19
C SER A 140 18.56 -5.13 2.19
N LYS A 141 19.01 -4.14 2.98
CA LYS A 141 18.44 -2.78 3.02
C LYS A 141 18.61 -2.01 1.70
N SER A 142 19.47 -2.45 0.78
CA SER A 142 19.63 -1.85 -0.56
C SER A 142 18.53 -2.28 -1.54
N PHE A 143 17.65 -3.15 -1.15
CA PHE A 143 16.54 -3.66 -1.95
C PHE A 143 15.18 -3.22 -1.41
N ARG A 144 14.15 -3.36 -2.25
CA ARG A 144 12.73 -3.17 -1.88
C ARG A 144 11.95 -4.43 -2.23
N PRO A 145 11.20 -5.01 -1.31
CA PRO A 145 10.21 -6.02 -1.64
C PRO A 145 8.99 -5.35 -2.29
N ILE A 146 8.59 -5.84 -3.44
CA ILE A 146 7.34 -5.44 -4.10
C ILE A 146 6.40 -6.64 -4.08
N VAL A 147 5.30 -6.49 -3.40
CA VAL A 147 4.29 -7.54 -3.24
C VAL A 147 3.26 -7.44 -4.37
N LEU A 148 3.12 -8.51 -5.12
CA LEU A 148 2.18 -8.63 -6.23
C LEU A 148 0.98 -9.49 -5.78
N LEU A 149 -0.13 -8.82 -5.47
CA LEU A 149 -1.40 -9.45 -5.13
C LEU A 149 -2.25 -9.71 -6.38
N ASN A 150 -3.23 -10.59 -6.27
CA ASN A 150 -4.19 -10.88 -7.32
C ASN A 150 -5.00 -9.64 -7.71
N THR A 151 -5.21 -9.44 -9.01
CA THR A 151 -5.78 -8.18 -9.53
C THR A 151 -7.24 -8.00 -9.14
N VAL A 152 -8.02 -9.08 -9.04
CA VAL A 152 -9.42 -9.02 -8.58
C VAL A 152 -9.47 -8.57 -7.10
N GLY A 153 -8.63 -9.14 -6.23
CA GLY A 153 -8.53 -8.71 -4.84
C GLY A 153 -8.16 -7.24 -4.72
N LYS A 154 -7.14 -6.78 -5.47
CA LYS A 154 -6.76 -5.35 -5.52
C LYS A 154 -7.90 -4.43 -5.95
N LEU A 155 -8.80 -4.88 -6.85
CA LEU A 155 -9.94 -4.07 -7.26
C LEU A 155 -10.92 -3.89 -6.09
N ILE A 156 -11.27 -4.98 -5.39
CA ILE A 156 -12.16 -4.93 -4.25
C ILE A 156 -11.55 -4.05 -3.13
N GLU A 157 -10.28 -4.28 -2.78
CA GLU A 157 -9.55 -3.44 -1.81
C GLU A 157 -9.55 -1.96 -2.20
N LYS A 158 -9.41 -1.66 -3.49
CA LYS A 158 -9.42 -0.28 -4.00
C LYS A 158 -10.78 0.39 -3.84
N VAL A 159 -11.88 -0.36 -4.04
CA VAL A 159 -13.25 0.14 -3.80
C VAL A 159 -13.45 0.41 -2.31
N ILE A 160 -13.09 -0.54 -1.45
CA ILE A 160 -13.14 -0.39 0.00
C ILE A 160 -12.32 0.82 0.45
N GLY A 161 -11.07 0.92 0.00
CA GLY A 161 -10.18 2.02 0.35
C GLY A 161 -10.73 3.39 -0.04
N LYS A 162 -11.34 3.53 -1.22
CA LYS A 162 -11.99 4.78 -1.63
C LYS A 162 -13.16 5.14 -0.73
N ARG A 163 -13.97 4.14 -0.36
CA ARG A 163 -15.11 4.35 0.54
C ARG A 163 -14.66 4.74 1.95
N LEU A 164 -13.63 4.05 2.47
CA LEU A 164 -13.03 4.42 3.76
C LEU A 164 -12.46 5.84 3.74
N GLN A 165 -11.73 6.22 2.69
CA GLN A 165 -11.23 7.59 2.55
C GLN A 165 -12.35 8.63 2.54
N PHE A 166 -13.46 8.33 1.87
CA PHE A 166 -14.62 9.23 1.88
C PHE A 166 -15.24 9.33 3.29
N LEU A 167 -15.46 8.20 3.96
CA LEU A 167 -16.04 8.17 5.31
C LEU A 167 -15.14 8.86 6.33
N THR A 168 -13.82 8.67 6.25
CA THR A 168 -12.87 9.32 7.15
C THR A 168 -12.85 10.83 6.96
N ALA A 169 -12.98 11.31 5.72
CA ALA A 169 -13.07 12.73 5.42
C ALA A 169 -14.41 13.33 5.92
N LEU A 170 -15.52 12.61 5.68
CA LEU A 170 -16.84 13.06 6.10
C LEU A 170 -16.97 13.19 7.62
N ASN A 171 -16.42 12.25 8.35
CA ASN A 171 -16.53 12.19 9.81
C ASN A 171 -15.36 12.83 10.57
N ASN A 172 -14.43 13.46 9.85
CA ASN A 172 -13.23 14.07 10.44
C ASN A 172 -12.43 13.12 11.34
N PHE A 173 -12.34 11.82 10.98
CA PHE A 173 -11.59 10.82 11.74
C PHE A 173 -10.07 11.00 11.64
N ILE A 174 -9.62 11.76 10.65
CA ILE A 174 -8.21 12.07 10.45
C ILE A 174 -7.97 13.52 10.83
N TYR A 175 -6.95 13.76 11.64
CA TYR A 175 -6.55 15.11 12.01
C TYR A 175 -6.28 15.97 10.77
N SER A 176 -6.72 17.22 10.80
CA SER A 176 -6.53 18.18 9.69
C SER A 176 -5.06 18.42 9.37
N SER A 177 -4.18 18.25 10.35
CA SER A 177 -2.71 18.36 10.20
C SER A 177 -2.06 17.14 9.55
N GLN A 178 -2.76 16.02 9.39
CA GLN A 178 -2.21 14.88 8.65
C GLN A 178 -2.23 15.18 7.16
N LEU A 179 -1.06 15.23 6.54
CA LEU A 179 -0.91 15.59 5.14
C LEU A 179 -0.44 14.41 4.28
N GLU A 180 0.14 13.38 4.88
CA GLU A 180 0.61 12.21 4.16
C GLU A 180 -0.52 11.21 3.88
N SER A 181 -0.45 10.56 2.73
CA SER A 181 -1.38 9.50 2.27
C SER A 181 -2.84 9.93 2.08
N LEU A 182 -3.12 11.22 2.15
CA LEU A 182 -4.45 11.76 1.88
C LEU A 182 -4.57 12.24 0.43
N LYS A 183 -5.75 12.01 -0.16
CA LYS A 183 -6.07 12.52 -1.47
C LYS A 183 -6.03 14.06 -1.48
N PHE A 184 -5.42 14.65 -2.52
CA PHE A 184 -5.24 16.09 -2.67
C PHE A 184 -4.31 16.75 -1.63
N LYS A 185 -3.54 15.97 -0.88
CA LYS A 185 -2.47 16.44 0.00
C LYS A 185 -1.12 15.94 -0.50
N SER A 186 -0.09 16.74 -0.37
CA SER A 186 1.26 16.42 -0.86
C SER A 186 2.34 16.86 0.12
N MET A 187 3.54 16.34 -0.05
CA MET A 187 4.72 16.79 0.70
C MET A 187 4.99 18.29 0.50
N THR A 188 4.60 18.84 -0.65
CA THR A 188 4.73 20.28 -0.92
C THR A 188 3.85 21.09 0.02
N ASP A 189 2.66 20.60 0.37
CA ASP A 189 1.75 21.28 1.31
C ASP A 189 2.36 21.38 2.71
N ILE A 190 3.11 20.34 3.12
CA ILE A 190 3.87 20.38 4.39
C ILE A 190 4.93 21.49 4.35
N GLY A 191 5.68 21.56 3.25
CA GLY A 191 6.68 22.60 3.04
C GLY A 191 6.08 24.00 3.08
N ILE A 192 4.97 24.21 2.41
CA ILE A 192 4.25 25.50 2.40
C ILE A 192 3.75 25.86 3.81
N ALA A 193 3.13 24.92 4.51
CA ALA A 193 2.63 25.14 5.86
C ALA A 193 3.79 25.52 6.81
N LEU A 194 4.91 24.80 6.75
CA LEU A 194 6.09 25.08 7.56
C LEU A 194 6.68 26.48 7.27
N THR A 195 6.86 26.82 5.99
CA THR A 195 7.37 28.15 5.61
C THR A 195 6.44 29.27 6.04
N HIS A 196 5.13 29.07 5.96
CA HIS A 196 4.15 30.02 6.44
C HIS A 196 4.23 30.26 7.94
N ILE A 197 4.39 29.18 8.74
CA ILE A 197 4.56 29.30 10.21
C ILE A 197 5.82 30.08 10.52
N ILE A 198 6.97 29.70 9.94
CA ILE A 198 8.25 30.37 10.16
C ILE A 198 8.17 31.86 9.81
N HIS A 199 7.57 32.19 8.66
CA HIS A 199 7.43 33.59 8.25
C HIS A 199 6.51 34.38 9.19
N SER A 200 5.41 33.78 9.64
CA SER A 200 4.50 34.39 10.61
C SER A 200 5.20 34.68 11.96
N ASP A 201 6.05 33.76 12.41
CA ASP A 201 6.79 33.91 13.65
C ASP A 201 7.90 35.02 13.56
N TRP A 202 8.60 35.09 12.42
CA TRP A 202 9.55 36.16 12.12
C TRP A 202 8.91 37.55 12.16
N VAL A 203 7.71 37.68 11.56
CA VAL A 203 6.97 38.97 11.60
C VAL A 203 6.63 39.39 13.04
N LYS A 204 6.44 38.43 13.94
CA LYS A 204 6.17 38.66 15.37
C LYS A 204 7.42 38.74 16.25
N ASN A 205 8.63 38.70 15.67
CA ASN A 205 9.91 38.61 16.36
C ASN A 205 10.02 37.37 17.29
N LEU A 206 9.38 36.25 16.86
CA LEU A 206 9.45 34.97 17.57
C LEU A 206 10.47 34.04 16.89
N SER A 207 11.05 33.13 17.68
CA SER A 207 11.90 32.06 17.16
C SER A 207 11.11 30.80 16.97
N SER A 208 11.25 30.16 15.78
CA SER A 208 10.63 28.87 15.46
C SER A 208 11.65 27.74 15.55
N SER A 209 11.27 26.61 16.11
CA SER A 209 12.06 25.38 16.07
C SER A 209 11.21 24.22 15.52
N THR A 210 11.83 23.40 14.69
CA THR A 210 11.18 22.23 14.07
C THR A 210 11.86 20.96 14.54
N LEU A 211 11.09 20.02 15.08
CA LEU A 211 11.53 18.66 15.40
C LEU A 211 11.04 17.70 14.33
N VAL A 212 11.97 16.95 13.77
CA VAL A 212 11.65 15.91 12.77
C VAL A 212 11.94 14.55 13.37
N PHE A 213 10.91 13.70 13.42
CA PHE A 213 11.03 12.33 13.88
C PHE A 213 10.98 11.40 12.68
N ASN A 214 11.98 10.53 12.56
CA ASN A 214 11.95 9.43 11.59
C ASN A 214 11.55 8.16 12.33
N ILE A 215 10.38 7.62 11.99
CA ILE A 215 9.92 6.33 12.49
C ILE A 215 10.50 5.27 11.56
N ALA A 216 11.54 4.57 12.01
CA ALA A 216 12.21 3.50 11.29
C ALA A 216 11.48 2.18 11.45
#